data_c8d1c4bbb176b067d7d4ceec35aff44e
#
_entry.id   c8d1c4bbb176b067d7d4ceec35aff44e
#
_cell.length_a   1.000
_cell.length_b   1.000
_cell.length_c   1.000
_cell.angle_alpha   90.00
_cell.angle_beta   90.00
_cell.angle_gamma   90.00
#
_symmetry.space_group_name_H-M   'P 1'
#
loop_
_entity.id
_entity.type
_entity.pdbx_description
1 polymer ?
#
loop_
_entity_poly.entity_id
_entity_poly.type
_entity_poly.pdbx_seq_one_letter_code
_entity_poly.pdbx_strand_id
1 'polypeptide(L)'
;MLVNMNDVLYPAKKGKYAVGLFNAVNLELARGIIAAAENSQSPVIMGTAEVLLPYGPLEEVSYYLIPMAKKANVPVVIHLDHGLKKETCLKALELGFSSIMYDCSTDSYEDNVRKVKEMADIAHSYGATIEGELGHVGDNPDSAEGSAHINPADFYTDPRMAKDFVDKTGVDALAIAVGTAHGADKLPPKLDFERINTIAHTVDVPLVLHGGSGLTDNDFKRAIQEGISKINIFTDINVAAVEAEFRKFESMNKGIIDLIPAAVEAVKQETMKKMILFSSNGKGVLDQPSQDELVKAVVQGVLKEIVGK
;
A
#
# COMPACT_ATOMS: atom_id res chain seq x y z
N MET A 1 4.11 14.92 6.86
CA MET A 1 4.44 15.52 5.54
C MET A 1 3.77 14.66 4.46
N LEU A 2 2.75 15.19 3.78
CA LEU A 2 2.07 14.46 2.67
C LEU A 2 3.01 14.39 1.46
N VAL A 3 3.22 13.17 0.95
CA VAL A 3 4.08 12.84 -0.19
C VAL A 3 3.39 11.80 -1.09
N ASN A 4 3.91 11.53 -2.29
CA ASN A 4 3.43 10.44 -3.12
C ASN A 4 4.22 9.12 -2.91
N MET A 5 3.81 8.03 -3.53
CA MET A 5 4.45 6.72 -3.33
C MET A 5 5.90 6.66 -3.79
N ASN A 6 6.26 7.40 -4.84
CA ASN A 6 7.62 7.39 -5.38
C ASN A 6 8.63 7.89 -4.35
N ASP A 7 8.24 8.89 -3.52
CA ASP A 7 9.09 9.47 -2.49
C ASP A 7 9.49 8.46 -1.40
N VAL A 8 8.70 7.41 -1.19
CA VAL A 8 8.93 6.42 -0.12
C VAL A 8 9.31 5.04 -0.64
N LEU A 9 8.81 4.61 -1.81
CA LEU A 9 9.03 3.26 -2.31
C LEU A 9 10.34 3.08 -3.09
N TYR A 10 10.81 4.08 -3.83
CA TYR A 10 12.14 3.99 -4.48
C TYR A 10 13.27 3.95 -3.45
N PRO A 11 13.27 4.77 -2.36
CA PRO A 11 14.20 4.58 -1.26
C PRO A 11 14.08 3.19 -0.60
N ALA A 12 12.85 2.66 -0.44
CA ALA A 12 12.62 1.34 0.12
C ALA A 12 13.23 0.24 -0.77
N LYS A 13 12.96 0.26 -2.07
CA LYS A 13 13.55 -0.67 -3.05
C LYS A 13 15.07 -0.63 -3.00
N LYS A 14 15.68 0.55 -3.04
CA LYS A 14 17.12 0.74 -2.99
C LYS A 14 17.73 0.29 -1.65
N GLY A 15 17.02 0.57 -0.55
CA GLY A 15 17.46 0.28 0.82
C GLY A 15 17.12 -1.12 1.31
N LYS A 16 16.43 -1.95 0.50
CA LYS A 16 15.96 -3.29 0.85
C LYS A 16 15.18 -3.32 2.18
N TYR A 17 14.20 -2.42 2.29
CA TYR A 17 13.18 -2.42 3.32
C TYR A 17 11.79 -2.27 2.68
N ALA A 18 10.71 -2.46 3.43
CA ALA A 18 9.38 -2.21 2.91
C ALA A 18 8.63 -1.17 3.72
N VAL A 19 7.80 -0.36 3.05
CA VAL A 19 6.88 0.57 3.69
C VAL A 19 5.53 -0.13 3.86
N GLY A 20 5.00 -0.11 5.08
CA GLY A 20 3.67 -0.64 5.36
C GLY A 20 2.57 0.28 4.86
N LEU A 21 1.59 -0.28 4.13
CA LEU A 21 0.28 0.34 3.97
C LEU A 21 -0.62 -0.18 5.08
N PHE A 22 -1.30 0.75 5.77
CA PHE A 22 -2.26 0.46 6.82
C PHE A 22 -3.60 1.12 6.49
N ASN A 23 -4.65 0.34 6.30
CA ASN A 23 -5.98 0.87 6.01
C ASN A 23 -6.63 1.41 7.29
N ALA A 24 -7.17 2.64 7.21
CA ALA A 24 -7.79 3.36 8.31
C ALA A 24 -9.21 3.79 7.94
N VAL A 25 -10.20 3.09 8.47
CA VAL A 25 -11.63 3.36 8.23
C VAL A 25 -12.24 4.30 9.26
N ASN A 26 -11.50 4.61 10.33
CA ASN A 26 -11.93 5.53 11.38
C ASN A 26 -10.75 6.35 11.93
N LEU A 27 -11.06 7.32 12.77
CA LEU A 27 -10.09 8.25 13.33
C LEU A 27 -9.12 7.56 14.32
N GLU A 28 -9.57 6.54 15.03
CA GLU A 28 -8.78 5.80 16.02
C GLU A 28 -7.64 5.04 15.33
N LEU A 29 -7.94 4.32 14.25
CA LEU A 29 -6.94 3.66 13.42
C LEU A 29 -5.94 4.67 12.87
N ALA A 30 -6.42 5.77 12.27
CA ALA A 30 -5.56 6.82 11.71
C ALA A 30 -4.61 7.43 12.75
N ARG A 31 -5.12 7.73 13.97
CA ARG A 31 -4.30 8.24 15.08
C ARG A 31 -3.21 7.27 15.51
N GLY A 32 -3.56 5.99 15.64
CA GLY A 32 -2.60 4.94 15.99
C GLY A 32 -1.50 4.80 14.96
N ILE A 33 -1.84 4.76 13.67
CA ILE A 33 -0.90 4.64 12.55
C ILE A 33 0.07 5.84 12.51
N ILE A 34 -0.44 7.08 12.58
CA ILE A 34 0.40 8.28 12.57
C ILE A 34 1.33 8.31 13.78
N ALA A 35 0.79 8.03 14.98
CA ALA A 35 1.61 8.00 16.19
C ALA A 35 2.72 6.94 16.12
N ALA A 36 2.45 5.78 15.51
CA ALA A 36 3.46 4.76 15.26
C ALA A 36 4.54 5.24 14.29
N ALA A 37 4.15 5.86 13.18
CA ALA A 37 5.06 6.36 12.17
C ALA A 37 6.01 7.44 12.75
N GLU A 38 5.46 8.40 13.48
CA GLU A 38 6.26 9.45 14.13
C GLU A 38 7.18 8.90 15.21
N ASN A 39 6.69 7.99 16.07
CA ASN A 39 7.53 7.36 17.12
C ASN A 39 8.64 6.48 16.55
N SER A 40 8.36 5.79 15.43
CA SER A 40 9.35 4.94 14.74
C SER A 40 10.25 5.73 13.79
N GLN A 41 10.00 7.02 13.57
CA GLN A 41 10.64 7.82 12.53
C GLN A 41 10.62 7.04 11.20
N SER A 42 9.42 6.54 10.80
CA SER A 42 9.21 5.67 9.64
C SER A 42 8.34 6.37 8.61
N PRO A 43 8.62 6.25 7.30
CA PRO A 43 7.62 6.55 6.29
C PRO A 43 6.45 5.58 6.45
N VAL A 44 5.25 6.02 6.05
CA VAL A 44 4.04 5.20 6.13
C VAL A 44 3.09 5.51 4.97
N ILE A 45 2.36 4.49 4.53
CA ILE A 45 1.23 4.64 3.61
C ILE A 45 -0.04 4.40 4.44
N MET A 46 -0.92 5.39 4.50
CA MET A 46 -2.26 5.26 5.08
C MET A 46 -3.28 5.26 3.97
N GLY A 47 -4.28 4.41 4.07
CA GLY A 47 -5.28 4.32 3.03
C GLY A 47 -6.65 3.85 3.50
N THR A 48 -7.50 3.65 2.52
CA THR A 48 -8.75 2.90 2.63
C THR A 48 -8.98 2.15 1.33
N ALA A 49 -9.59 0.97 1.42
CA ALA A 49 -9.95 0.19 0.25
C ALA A 49 -11.40 0.44 -0.19
N GLU A 50 -11.72 0.29 -1.47
CA GLU A 50 -13.10 0.52 -1.94
C GLU A 50 -14.11 -0.37 -1.22
N VAL A 51 -13.75 -1.61 -0.90
CA VAL A 51 -14.60 -2.55 -0.13
C VAL A 51 -14.84 -2.10 1.31
N LEU A 52 -14.05 -1.18 1.85
CA LEU A 52 -14.18 -0.63 3.20
C LEU A 52 -15.02 0.65 3.26
N LEU A 53 -15.39 1.24 2.11
CA LEU A 53 -16.15 2.50 2.05
C LEU A 53 -17.52 2.46 2.74
N PRO A 54 -18.23 1.32 2.86
CA PRO A 54 -19.42 1.23 3.69
C PRO A 54 -19.21 1.54 5.19
N TYR A 55 -17.97 1.40 5.68
CA TYR A 55 -17.59 1.68 7.06
C TYR A 55 -16.95 3.04 7.28
N GLY A 56 -16.43 3.65 6.22
CA GLY A 56 -15.81 4.97 6.22
C GLY A 56 -15.83 5.53 4.80
N PRO A 57 -16.88 6.28 4.42
CA PRO A 57 -17.01 6.88 3.09
C PRO A 57 -15.78 7.70 2.71
N LEU A 58 -15.41 7.70 1.44
CA LEU A 58 -14.16 8.28 0.94
C LEU A 58 -14.02 9.77 1.31
N GLU A 59 -15.11 10.53 1.21
CA GLU A 59 -15.16 11.93 1.60
C GLU A 59 -14.88 12.10 3.09
N GLU A 60 -15.48 11.25 3.95
CA GLU A 60 -15.33 11.35 5.41
C GLU A 60 -13.90 11.00 5.83
N VAL A 61 -13.33 9.91 5.32
CA VAL A 61 -11.95 9.54 5.66
C VAL A 61 -10.95 10.58 5.17
N SER A 62 -11.21 11.24 4.05
CA SER A 62 -10.35 12.30 3.50
C SER A 62 -10.22 13.50 4.45
N TYR A 63 -11.28 13.84 5.21
CA TYR A 63 -11.29 14.97 6.14
C TYR A 63 -10.30 14.83 7.29
N TYR A 64 -9.89 13.63 7.65
CA TYR A 64 -8.88 13.45 8.70
C TYR A 64 -7.56 12.87 8.16
N LEU A 65 -7.57 11.96 7.19
CA LEU A 65 -6.34 11.37 6.67
C LEU A 65 -5.41 12.43 6.05
N ILE A 66 -5.94 13.27 5.17
CA ILE A 66 -5.14 14.26 4.43
C ILE A 66 -4.57 15.34 5.36
N PRO A 67 -5.34 15.99 6.25
CA PRO A 67 -4.76 16.94 7.21
C PRO A 67 -3.76 16.32 8.17
N MET A 68 -3.98 15.06 8.62
CA MET A 68 -3.03 14.36 9.48
C MET A 68 -1.73 14.10 8.74
N ALA A 69 -1.77 13.62 7.49
CA ALA A 69 -0.60 13.42 6.65
C ALA A 69 0.18 14.73 6.43
N LYS A 70 -0.51 15.83 6.10
CA LYS A 70 0.12 17.15 5.90
C LYS A 70 0.84 17.65 7.16
N LYS A 71 0.30 17.33 8.35
CA LYS A 71 0.85 17.76 9.64
C LYS A 71 1.94 16.86 10.19
N ALA A 72 2.02 15.61 9.75
CA ALA A 72 2.98 14.63 10.25
C ALA A 72 4.44 15.07 10.04
N ASN A 73 5.32 14.66 10.97
CA ASN A 73 6.76 14.95 10.94
C ASN A 73 7.57 13.94 10.11
N VAL A 74 6.89 12.92 9.56
CA VAL A 74 7.45 11.87 8.70
C VAL A 74 6.72 11.86 7.36
N PRO A 75 7.30 11.25 6.30
CA PRO A 75 6.61 11.07 5.03
C PRO A 75 5.37 10.18 5.17
N VAL A 76 4.24 10.67 4.68
CA VAL A 76 2.96 9.95 4.70
C VAL A 76 2.33 10.02 3.32
N VAL A 77 2.04 8.85 2.75
CA VAL A 77 1.26 8.71 1.53
C VAL A 77 -0.20 8.47 1.91
N ILE A 78 -1.13 9.11 1.23
CA ILE A 78 -2.56 8.79 1.33
C ILE A 78 -2.98 8.05 0.07
N HIS A 79 -3.45 6.81 0.23
CA HIS A 79 -3.64 5.84 -0.85
C HIS A 79 -5.06 5.27 -0.88
N LEU A 80 -5.67 5.22 -2.06
CA LEU A 80 -6.85 4.38 -2.32
C LEU A 80 -6.37 2.98 -2.66
N ASP A 81 -6.61 2.03 -1.75
CA ASP A 81 -6.28 0.62 -1.89
C ASP A 81 -7.43 -0.10 -2.63
N HIS A 82 -7.13 -0.95 -3.60
CA HIS A 82 -8.12 -1.66 -4.42
C HIS A 82 -9.32 -0.80 -4.86
N GLY A 83 -9.06 0.26 -5.65
CA GLY A 83 -10.10 0.98 -6.37
C GLY A 83 -10.63 0.09 -7.50
N LEU A 84 -11.87 -0.38 -7.37
CA LEU A 84 -12.51 -1.29 -8.32
C LEU A 84 -13.25 -0.54 -9.43
N LYS A 85 -13.64 0.70 -9.15
CA LYS A 85 -14.39 1.55 -10.08
C LYS A 85 -13.58 2.78 -10.46
N LYS A 86 -13.65 3.13 -11.74
CA LYS A 86 -13.01 4.35 -12.26
C LYS A 86 -13.48 5.60 -11.50
N GLU A 87 -14.76 5.68 -11.19
CA GLU A 87 -15.36 6.81 -10.48
C GLU A 87 -14.79 6.98 -9.06
N THR A 88 -14.55 5.86 -8.35
CA THR A 88 -13.93 5.87 -7.01
C THR A 88 -12.49 6.37 -7.08
N CYS A 89 -11.73 5.91 -8.07
CA CYS A 89 -10.35 6.37 -8.31
C CYS A 89 -10.30 7.87 -8.60
N LEU A 90 -11.15 8.36 -9.50
CA LEU A 90 -11.26 9.79 -9.81
C LEU A 90 -11.62 10.61 -8.58
N LYS A 91 -12.58 10.13 -7.80
CA LYS A 91 -13.01 10.80 -6.58
C LYS A 91 -11.89 10.90 -5.54
N ALA A 92 -11.09 9.84 -5.38
CA ALA A 92 -9.92 9.88 -4.50
C ALA A 92 -8.92 10.95 -4.92
N LEU A 93 -8.62 11.05 -6.22
CA LEU A 93 -7.72 12.07 -6.77
C LEU A 93 -8.28 13.48 -6.54
N GLU A 94 -9.57 13.71 -6.78
CA GLU A 94 -10.24 14.99 -6.54
C GLU A 94 -10.19 15.41 -5.06
N LEU A 95 -10.28 14.45 -4.13
CA LEU A 95 -10.19 14.69 -2.70
C LEU A 95 -8.75 14.96 -2.23
N GLY A 96 -7.75 14.72 -3.07
CA GLY A 96 -6.34 14.99 -2.78
C GLY A 96 -5.57 13.79 -2.23
N PHE A 97 -5.99 12.57 -2.53
CA PHE A 97 -5.18 11.38 -2.31
C PHE A 97 -3.91 11.49 -3.17
N SER A 98 -2.76 11.22 -2.56
CA SER A 98 -1.46 11.31 -3.25
C SER A 98 -1.08 10.03 -3.99
N SER A 99 -1.92 9.00 -3.88
CA SER A 99 -1.74 7.72 -4.55
C SER A 99 -3.07 6.98 -4.66
N ILE A 100 -3.23 6.21 -5.72
CA ILE A 100 -4.36 5.30 -5.93
C ILE A 100 -3.86 3.95 -6.45
N MET A 101 -4.64 2.89 -6.22
CA MET A 101 -4.58 1.65 -6.98
C MET A 101 -5.85 1.54 -7.83
N TYR A 102 -5.71 1.21 -9.12
CA TYR A 102 -6.84 0.82 -9.96
C TYR A 102 -6.72 -0.66 -10.27
N ASP A 103 -7.54 -1.44 -9.57
CA ASP A 103 -7.51 -2.89 -9.63
C ASP A 103 -8.41 -3.41 -10.75
N CYS A 104 -7.78 -3.81 -11.84
CA CYS A 104 -8.39 -4.48 -12.98
C CYS A 104 -7.83 -5.91 -13.16
N SER A 105 -7.29 -6.52 -12.10
CA SER A 105 -6.63 -7.83 -12.13
C SER A 105 -7.54 -8.99 -12.53
N THR A 106 -8.85 -8.82 -12.37
CA THR A 106 -9.88 -9.80 -12.79
C THR A 106 -10.31 -9.67 -14.25
N ASP A 107 -9.89 -8.61 -14.94
CA ASP A 107 -10.16 -8.40 -16.36
C ASP A 107 -9.22 -9.23 -17.26
N SER A 108 -9.46 -9.21 -18.58
CA SER A 108 -8.46 -9.68 -19.53
C SER A 108 -7.18 -8.85 -19.44
N TYR A 109 -6.03 -9.43 -19.78
CA TYR A 109 -4.76 -8.70 -19.77
C TYR A 109 -4.81 -7.39 -20.57
N GLU A 110 -5.40 -7.43 -21.77
CA GLU A 110 -5.53 -6.28 -22.66
C GLU A 110 -6.40 -5.17 -22.05
N ASP A 111 -7.49 -5.55 -21.40
CA ASP A 111 -8.38 -4.60 -20.72
C ASP A 111 -7.74 -4.02 -19.46
N ASN A 112 -7.04 -4.85 -18.66
CA ASN A 112 -6.28 -4.40 -17.51
C ASN A 112 -5.24 -3.34 -17.95
N VAL A 113 -4.41 -3.66 -18.96
CA VAL A 113 -3.42 -2.71 -19.51
C VAL A 113 -4.09 -1.41 -19.99
N ARG A 114 -5.16 -1.50 -20.76
CA ARG A 114 -5.84 -0.33 -21.31
C ARG A 114 -6.42 0.57 -20.22
N LYS A 115 -7.14 -0.02 -19.25
CA LYS A 115 -7.79 0.72 -18.16
C LYS A 115 -6.78 1.35 -17.21
N VAL A 116 -5.76 0.57 -16.81
CA VAL A 116 -4.72 1.05 -15.89
C VAL A 116 -3.88 2.14 -16.55
N LYS A 117 -3.54 2.00 -17.84
CA LYS A 117 -2.84 3.06 -18.59
C LYS A 117 -3.61 4.38 -18.59
N GLU A 118 -4.92 4.33 -18.92
CA GLU A 118 -5.76 5.53 -18.89
C GLU A 118 -5.77 6.19 -17.50
N MET A 119 -5.91 5.37 -16.45
CA MET A 119 -5.93 5.88 -15.08
C MET A 119 -4.54 6.41 -14.64
N ALA A 120 -3.45 5.81 -15.12
CA ALA A 120 -2.09 6.29 -14.85
C ALA A 120 -1.87 7.71 -15.41
N ASP A 121 -2.28 7.96 -16.64
CA ASP A 121 -2.19 9.30 -17.23
C ASP A 121 -3.00 10.33 -16.42
N ILE A 122 -4.17 9.93 -15.94
CA ILE A 122 -5.02 10.78 -15.10
C ILE A 122 -4.35 11.03 -13.74
N ALA A 123 -3.93 9.98 -13.02
CA ALA A 123 -3.29 10.10 -11.71
C ALA A 123 -2.04 11.00 -11.77
N HIS A 124 -1.20 10.82 -12.78
CA HIS A 124 -0.03 11.65 -13.00
C HIS A 124 -0.38 13.12 -13.26
N SER A 125 -1.51 13.41 -13.93
CA SER A 125 -1.99 14.78 -14.12
C SER A 125 -2.37 15.48 -12.82
N TYR A 126 -2.74 14.72 -11.78
CA TYR A 126 -2.98 15.22 -10.41
C TYR A 126 -1.70 15.28 -9.56
N GLY A 127 -0.54 14.84 -10.07
CA GLY A 127 0.70 14.69 -9.30
C GLY A 127 0.67 13.50 -8.33
N ALA A 128 -0.32 12.62 -8.48
CA ALA A 128 -0.47 11.39 -7.70
C ALA A 128 0.22 10.22 -8.40
N THR A 129 0.55 9.19 -7.63
CA THR A 129 1.08 7.92 -8.13
C THR A 129 -0.02 6.89 -8.28
N ILE A 130 0.24 5.88 -9.12
CA ILE A 130 -0.68 4.76 -9.34
C ILE A 130 -0.01 3.41 -9.15
N GLU A 131 -0.70 2.51 -8.47
CA GLU A 131 -0.41 1.09 -8.37
C GLU A 131 -1.32 0.30 -9.31
N GLY A 132 -0.76 -0.68 -10.01
CA GLY A 132 -1.52 -1.67 -10.76
C GLY A 132 -1.26 -3.07 -10.23
N GLU A 133 -2.15 -4.02 -10.54
CA GLU A 133 -1.99 -5.43 -10.17
C GLU A 133 -1.95 -6.32 -11.41
N LEU A 134 -1.02 -7.25 -11.41
CA LEU A 134 -0.90 -8.29 -12.42
C LEU A 134 -0.84 -9.69 -11.76
N GLY A 135 -1.59 -10.63 -12.33
CA GLY A 135 -2.03 -11.81 -11.61
C GLY A 135 -3.24 -11.43 -10.77
N HIS A 136 -3.74 -12.29 -9.93
CA HIS A 136 -4.86 -11.98 -9.06
C HIS A 136 -4.58 -12.48 -7.64
N VAL A 137 -4.54 -11.55 -6.69
CA VAL A 137 -4.53 -11.86 -5.26
C VAL A 137 -5.99 -12.04 -4.85
N GLY A 138 -6.48 -13.30 -4.92
CA GLY A 138 -7.88 -13.63 -4.68
C GLY A 138 -8.33 -13.39 -3.25
N ASP A 139 -9.63 -13.22 -3.09
CA ASP A 139 -10.30 -13.45 -1.82
C ASP A 139 -10.27 -14.96 -1.54
N ASN A 140 -10.24 -15.33 -0.25
CA ASN A 140 -10.12 -16.70 0.23
C ASN A 140 -10.94 -17.69 -0.66
N PRO A 141 -10.31 -18.74 -1.25
CA PRO A 141 -10.98 -19.67 -2.17
C PRO A 141 -12.17 -20.43 -1.58
N ASP A 142 -12.34 -20.46 -0.26
CA ASP A 142 -13.52 -21.03 0.40
C ASP A 142 -14.80 -20.19 0.28
N SER A 143 -14.73 -18.96 -0.26
CA SER A 143 -15.92 -18.12 -0.50
C SER A 143 -16.63 -18.41 -1.84
N ALA A 144 -16.02 -19.18 -2.73
CA ALA A 144 -16.62 -19.62 -3.99
C ALA A 144 -17.07 -21.08 -3.89
N GLU A 145 -18.32 -21.32 -3.56
CA GLU A 145 -18.96 -22.61 -3.79
C GLU A 145 -18.80 -22.98 -5.27
N GLY A 146 -17.85 -23.86 -5.61
CA GLY A 146 -17.71 -24.44 -6.94
C GLY A 146 -16.33 -24.53 -7.57
N SER A 147 -15.23 -24.07 -6.94
CA SER A 147 -13.90 -24.06 -7.58
C SER A 147 -12.95 -25.18 -7.12
N ALA A 148 -13.43 -26.42 -7.05
CA ALA A 148 -12.68 -27.60 -6.57
C ALA A 148 -11.46 -28.02 -7.43
N HIS A 149 -11.11 -27.28 -8.52
CA HIS A 149 -10.04 -27.68 -9.45
C HIS A 149 -9.16 -26.55 -10.00
N ILE A 150 -9.16 -25.36 -9.38
CA ILE A 150 -8.30 -24.26 -9.85
C ILE A 150 -6.97 -24.32 -9.07
N ASN A 151 -5.86 -24.50 -9.81
CA ASN A 151 -4.52 -24.43 -9.21
C ASN A 151 -4.21 -22.97 -8.85
N PRO A 152 -3.92 -22.64 -7.58
CA PRO A 152 -3.57 -21.27 -7.19
C PRO A 152 -2.41 -20.66 -8.01
N ALA A 153 -1.50 -21.50 -8.51
CA ALA A 153 -0.39 -21.07 -9.34
C ALA A 153 -0.82 -20.48 -10.71
N ASP A 154 -2.04 -20.77 -11.17
CA ASP A 154 -2.56 -20.23 -12.44
C ASP A 154 -2.86 -18.70 -12.35
N PHE A 155 -2.96 -18.18 -11.13
CA PHE A 155 -3.17 -16.75 -10.85
C PHE A 155 -1.87 -15.99 -10.57
N TYR A 156 -0.73 -16.70 -10.48
CA TYR A 156 0.56 -16.06 -10.16
C TYR A 156 1.03 -15.17 -11.31
N THR A 157 1.64 -14.05 -10.95
CA THR A 157 2.21 -13.10 -11.91
C THR A 157 3.32 -13.75 -12.76
N ASP A 158 3.18 -13.76 -14.09
CA ASP A 158 4.27 -14.15 -15.01
C ASP A 158 5.30 -13.00 -15.10
N PRO A 159 6.59 -13.26 -14.81
CA PRO A 159 7.63 -12.23 -14.86
C PRO A 159 7.77 -11.52 -16.21
N ARG A 160 7.51 -12.24 -17.32
CA ARG A 160 7.59 -11.64 -18.67
C ARG A 160 6.44 -10.67 -18.92
N MET A 161 5.25 -11.04 -18.47
CA MET A 161 4.07 -10.17 -18.54
C MET A 161 4.19 -8.97 -17.62
N ALA A 162 4.90 -9.10 -16.47
CA ALA A 162 5.10 -8.00 -15.54
C ALA A 162 5.86 -6.84 -16.19
N LYS A 163 6.92 -7.14 -16.96
CA LYS A 163 7.65 -6.07 -17.66
C LYS A 163 6.79 -5.40 -18.75
N ASP A 164 6.12 -6.18 -19.58
CA ASP A 164 5.25 -5.66 -20.63
C ASP A 164 4.12 -4.80 -20.05
N PHE A 165 3.54 -5.24 -18.90
CA PHE A 165 2.51 -4.47 -18.20
C PHE A 165 3.03 -3.12 -17.70
N VAL A 166 4.17 -3.10 -17.00
CA VAL A 166 4.78 -1.86 -16.49
C VAL A 166 5.13 -0.91 -17.64
N ASP A 167 5.76 -1.42 -18.69
CA ASP A 167 6.18 -0.61 -19.86
C ASP A 167 4.97 0.00 -20.59
N LYS A 168 3.83 -0.71 -20.67
CA LYS A 168 2.61 -0.24 -21.34
C LYS A 168 1.75 0.68 -20.49
N THR A 169 1.66 0.40 -19.20
CA THR A 169 0.74 1.14 -18.31
C THR A 169 1.38 2.38 -17.71
N GLY A 170 2.69 2.34 -17.44
CA GLY A 170 3.39 3.42 -16.75
C GLY A 170 3.04 3.52 -15.27
N VAL A 171 2.65 2.42 -14.62
CA VAL A 171 2.40 2.39 -13.16
C VAL A 171 3.66 2.70 -12.37
N ASP A 172 3.49 3.30 -11.19
CA ASP A 172 4.58 3.66 -10.28
C ASP A 172 4.96 2.51 -9.33
N ALA A 173 4.05 1.55 -9.11
CA ALA A 173 4.28 0.35 -8.33
C ALA A 173 3.45 -0.81 -8.89
N LEU A 174 3.92 -2.04 -8.72
CA LEU A 174 3.27 -3.25 -9.22
C LEU A 174 2.97 -4.22 -8.08
N ALA A 175 1.68 -4.47 -7.85
CA ALA A 175 1.21 -5.55 -6.99
C ALA A 175 1.30 -6.88 -7.75
N ILE A 176 1.85 -7.90 -7.08
CA ILE A 176 2.12 -9.21 -7.67
C ILE A 176 1.45 -10.33 -6.88
N ALA A 177 0.86 -11.28 -7.60
CA ALA A 177 0.31 -12.51 -7.03
C ALA A 177 1.42 -13.57 -6.96
N VAL A 178 1.77 -13.96 -5.73
CA VAL A 178 2.90 -14.86 -5.45
C VAL A 178 2.60 -15.88 -4.35
N GLY A 179 1.32 -16.16 -4.09
CA GLY A 179 0.87 -17.19 -3.13
C GLY A 179 0.29 -16.68 -1.83
N THR A 180 -0.10 -15.40 -1.78
CA THR A 180 -0.95 -14.83 -0.72
C THR A 180 -2.39 -14.70 -1.20
N ALA A 181 -3.33 -14.56 -0.23
CA ALA A 181 -4.72 -14.20 -0.47
C ALA A 181 -5.19 -13.22 0.60
N HIS A 182 -6.31 -12.52 0.37
CA HIS A 182 -6.90 -11.62 1.35
C HIS A 182 -7.67 -12.39 2.43
N GLY A 183 -7.58 -11.91 3.67
CA GLY A 183 -8.27 -12.49 4.83
C GLY A 183 -7.42 -13.46 5.65
N ALA A 184 -8.04 -14.11 6.66
CA ALA A 184 -7.38 -15.13 7.47
C ALA A 184 -7.51 -16.48 6.75
N ASP A 185 -6.42 -16.98 6.20
CA ASP A 185 -6.38 -18.27 5.52
C ASP A 185 -6.52 -19.44 6.48
N LYS A 186 -7.26 -20.46 6.06
CA LYS A 186 -7.29 -21.77 6.77
C LYS A 186 -5.99 -22.54 6.62
N LEU A 187 -5.25 -22.30 5.54
CA LEU A 187 -3.91 -22.85 5.30
C LEU A 187 -2.90 -21.71 5.28
N PRO A 188 -1.71 -21.88 5.89
CA PRO A 188 -0.67 -20.85 5.85
C PRO A 188 -0.27 -20.57 4.39
N PRO A 189 -0.24 -19.29 3.97
CA PRO A 189 0.16 -18.90 2.63
C PRO A 189 1.60 -19.38 2.35
N LYS A 190 1.86 -19.78 1.11
CA LYS A 190 3.20 -20.24 0.67
C LYS A 190 3.70 -19.31 -0.43
N LEU A 191 4.60 -18.41 -0.07
CA LEU A 191 5.21 -17.47 -1.01
C LEU A 191 6.17 -18.14 -1.99
N ASP A 192 6.06 -17.76 -3.27
CA ASP A 192 7.02 -18.07 -4.33
C ASP A 192 8.13 -16.99 -4.36
N PHE A 193 9.13 -17.17 -3.52
CA PHE A 193 10.24 -16.21 -3.38
C PHE A 193 11.11 -16.10 -4.64
N GLU A 194 11.25 -17.19 -5.41
CA GLU A 194 12.00 -17.18 -6.66
C GLU A 194 11.31 -16.30 -7.71
N ARG A 195 9.99 -16.38 -7.75
CA ARG A 195 9.16 -15.50 -8.60
C ARG A 195 9.27 -14.04 -8.21
N ILE A 196 9.20 -13.72 -6.90
CA ILE A 196 9.41 -12.35 -6.39
C ILE A 196 10.77 -11.83 -6.88
N ASN A 197 11.83 -12.59 -6.67
CA ASN A 197 13.18 -12.21 -7.08
C ASN A 197 13.29 -12.00 -8.60
N THR A 198 12.72 -12.90 -9.40
CA THR A 198 12.72 -12.81 -10.85
C THR A 198 12.01 -11.55 -11.33
N ILE A 199 10.81 -11.25 -10.79
CA ILE A 199 10.06 -10.04 -11.15
C ILE A 199 10.83 -8.80 -10.73
N ALA A 200 11.39 -8.77 -9.50
CA ALA A 200 12.15 -7.63 -8.98
C ALA A 200 13.37 -7.25 -9.84
N HIS A 201 13.97 -8.24 -10.55
CA HIS A 201 15.06 -7.99 -11.50
C HIS A 201 14.58 -7.69 -12.93
N THR A 202 13.29 -7.89 -13.21
CA THR A 202 12.71 -7.70 -14.52
C THR A 202 12.08 -6.32 -14.68
N VAL A 203 11.55 -5.74 -13.57
CA VAL A 203 10.88 -4.43 -13.59
C VAL A 203 11.63 -3.39 -12.76
N ASP A 204 11.55 -2.13 -13.20
CA ASP A 204 12.22 -1.02 -12.51
C ASP A 204 11.37 -0.44 -11.36
N VAL A 205 10.05 -0.64 -11.39
CA VAL A 205 9.13 -0.15 -10.35
C VAL A 205 9.21 -0.96 -9.05
N PRO A 206 8.88 -0.37 -7.89
CA PRO A 206 8.72 -1.09 -6.63
C PRO A 206 7.65 -2.17 -6.70
N LEU A 207 7.88 -3.31 -6.04
CA LEU A 207 6.93 -4.42 -5.94
C LEU A 207 6.10 -4.33 -4.65
N VAL A 208 4.84 -4.72 -4.75
CA VAL A 208 3.88 -4.71 -3.66
C VAL A 208 3.38 -6.11 -3.35
N LEU A 209 3.28 -6.42 -2.05
CA LEU A 209 2.70 -7.66 -1.53
C LEU A 209 1.37 -7.36 -0.86
N HIS A 210 0.28 -7.92 -1.39
CA HIS A 210 -1.05 -7.92 -0.79
C HIS A 210 -1.29 -9.21 0.00
N GLY A 211 -2.31 -9.24 0.87
CA GLY A 211 -2.71 -10.44 1.58
C GLY A 211 -1.65 -10.98 2.55
N GLY A 212 -0.98 -10.09 3.30
CA GLY A 212 0.09 -10.46 4.23
C GLY A 212 -0.36 -11.12 5.53
N SER A 213 -1.66 -11.23 5.81
CA SER A 213 -2.18 -11.89 7.02
C SER A 213 -1.83 -13.38 7.02
N GLY A 214 -1.35 -13.89 8.15
CA GLY A 214 -0.95 -15.30 8.28
C GLY A 214 0.48 -15.62 7.85
N LEU A 215 1.22 -14.68 7.25
CA LEU A 215 2.64 -14.82 6.98
C LEU A 215 3.46 -14.75 8.27
N THR A 216 4.54 -15.55 8.33
CA THR A 216 5.50 -15.46 9.43
C THR A 216 6.43 -14.26 9.28
N ASP A 217 7.06 -13.83 10.39
CA ASP A 217 8.09 -12.78 10.36
C ASP A 217 9.23 -13.09 9.38
N ASN A 218 9.58 -14.38 9.23
CA ASN A 218 10.60 -14.81 8.29
C ASN A 218 10.15 -14.68 6.84
N ASP A 219 8.87 -14.94 6.54
CA ASP A 219 8.32 -14.78 5.20
C ASP A 219 8.36 -13.29 4.78
N PHE A 220 7.97 -12.38 5.67
CA PHE A 220 8.08 -10.93 5.41
C PHE A 220 9.52 -10.51 5.16
N LYS A 221 10.45 -10.89 6.03
CA LYS A 221 11.87 -10.55 5.88
C LYS A 221 12.43 -11.07 4.57
N ARG A 222 12.10 -12.30 4.20
CA ARG A 222 12.56 -12.90 2.96
C ARG A 222 11.93 -12.23 1.75
N ALA A 223 10.63 -11.98 1.75
CA ALA A 223 9.96 -11.27 0.65
C ALA A 223 10.59 -9.89 0.39
N ILE A 224 10.92 -9.14 1.45
CA ILE A 224 11.62 -7.86 1.34
C ILE A 224 13.02 -8.03 0.75
N GLN A 225 13.79 -9.03 1.19
CA GLN A 225 15.13 -9.30 0.64
C GLN A 225 15.06 -9.66 -0.85
N GLU A 226 14.01 -10.37 -1.27
CA GLU A 226 13.78 -10.75 -2.66
C GLU A 226 13.20 -9.61 -3.53
N GLY A 227 12.76 -8.48 -2.94
CA GLY A 227 12.44 -7.27 -3.70
C GLY A 227 11.10 -6.58 -3.39
N ILE A 228 10.30 -7.09 -2.46
CA ILE A 228 9.08 -6.41 -2.02
C ILE A 228 9.43 -5.10 -1.32
N SER A 229 8.75 -4.02 -1.68
CA SER A 229 8.99 -2.66 -1.16
C SER A 229 7.75 -2.04 -0.49
N LYS A 230 6.55 -2.60 -0.68
CA LYS A 230 5.30 -2.21 -0.02
C LYS A 230 4.58 -3.47 0.45
N ILE A 231 3.99 -3.41 1.65
CA ILE A 231 3.21 -4.52 2.22
C ILE A 231 1.92 -3.97 2.81
N ASN A 232 0.77 -4.53 2.39
CA ASN A 232 -0.53 -4.13 2.88
C ASN A 232 -0.90 -4.89 4.16
N ILE A 233 -1.29 -4.14 5.20
CA ILE A 233 -1.69 -4.64 6.52
C ILE A 233 -3.03 -3.99 6.91
N PHE A 234 -4.02 -4.81 7.22
CA PHE A 234 -5.30 -4.34 7.77
C PHE A 234 -5.77 -5.18 8.95
N THR A 235 -5.90 -6.50 8.77
CA THR A 235 -6.47 -7.41 9.77
C THR A 235 -5.78 -7.27 11.13
N ASP A 236 -4.45 -7.25 11.15
CA ASP A 236 -3.66 -7.24 12.39
C ASP A 236 -3.94 -6.01 13.25
N ILE A 237 -3.98 -4.81 12.64
CA ILE A 237 -4.25 -3.57 13.38
C ILE A 237 -5.73 -3.45 13.79
N ASN A 238 -6.65 -3.97 12.95
CA ASN A 238 -8.08 -3.95 13.22
C ASN A 238 -8.42 -4.88 14.39
N VAL A 239 -7.89 -6.10 14.39
CA VAL A 239 -8.05 -7.06 15.49
C VAL A 239 -7.42 -6.54 16.78
N ALA A 240 -6.20 -6.00 16.72
CA ALA A 240 -5.53 -5.43 17.89
C ALA A 240 -6.35 -4.32 18.57
N ALA A 241 -7.02 -3.46 17.77
CA ALA A 241 -7.90 -2.43 18.30
C ALA A 241 -9.08 -3.02 19.07
N VAL A 242 -9.82 -3.95 18.45
CA VAL A 242 -11.01 -4.59 19.06
C VAL A 242 -10.63 -5.35 20.33
N GLU A 243 -9.55 -6.12 20.31
CA GLU A 243 -9.08 -6.85 21.50
C GLU A 243 -8.72 -5.92 22.66
N ALA A 244 -8.10 -4.77 22.36
CA ALA A 244 -7.76 -3.80 23.38
C ALA A 244 -9.01 -3.13 23.98
N GLU A 245 -9.97 -2.78 23.14
CA GLU A 245 -11.27 -2.25 23.58
C GLU A 245 -12.02 -3.26 24.45
N PHE A 246 -12.06 -4.53 24.03
CA PHE A 246 -12.72 -5.60 24.78
C PHE A 246 -12.09 -5.79 26.18
N ARG A 247 -10.76 -5.92 26.25
CA ARG A 247 -10.04 -5.99 27.54
C ARG A 247 -10.30 -4.77 28.43
N LYS A 248 -10.37 -3.58 27.81
CA LYS A 248 -10.63 -2.34 28.54
C LYS A 248 -12.06 -2.30 29.06
N PHE A 249 -13.04 -2.69 28.25
CA PHE A 249 -14.44 -2.77 28.61
C PHE A 249 -14.69 -3.71 29.80
N GLU A 250 -14.10 -4.91 29.79
CA GLU A 250 -14.20 -5.87 30.90
C GLU A 250 -13.63 -5.33 32.22
N SER A 251 -12.61 -4.49 32.15
CA SER A 251 -11.96 -3.92 33.34
C SER A 251 -12.62 -2.67 33.90
N MET A 252 -13.56 -2.04 33.16
CA MET A 252 -14.11 -0.73 33.48
C MET A 252 -15.56 -0.62 33.01
N ASN A 253 -16.47 -0.31 33.91
CA ASN A 253 -17.87 -0.03 33.57
C ASN A 253 -18.03 1.44 33.11
N LYS A 254 -17.54 1.76 31.91
CA LYS A 254 -17.48 3.13 31.37
C LYS A 254 -17.97 3.21 29.91
N GLY A 255 -17.96 4.43 29.36
CA GLY A 255 -18.47 4.70 28.03
C GLY A 255 -17.40 4.60 26.91
N ILE A 256 -17.81 4.85 25.66
CA ILE A 256 -16.97 4.73 24.47
C ILE A 256 -15.70 5.57 24.54
N ILE A 257 -15.76 6.75 25.17
CA ILE A 257 -14.58 7.65 25.27
C ILE A 257 -13.43 7.04 26.06
N ASP A 258 -13.70 6.07 26.95
CA ASP A 258 -12.68 5.35 27.71
C ASP A 258 -12.03 4.22 26.92
N LEU A 259 -12.68 3.75 25.84
CA LEU A 259 -12.18 2.70 24.95
C LEU A 259 -11.22 3.27 23.87
N ILE A 260 -11.50 4.46 23.36
CA ILE A 260 -10.73 5.12 22.29
C ILE A 260 -9.21 5.10 22.56
N PRO A 261 -8.68 5.51 23.75
CA PRO A 261 -7.23 5.48 23.97
C PRO A 261 -6.64 4.07 23.92
N ALA A 262 -7.39 3.04 24.32
CA ALA A 262 -6.93 1.66 24.27
C ALA A 262 -6.80 1.17 22.83
N ALA A 263 -7.77 1.46 21.97
CA ALA A 263 -7.72 1.15 20.55
C ALA A 263 -6.54 1.87 19.86
N VAL A 264 -6.40 3.18 20.06
CA VAL A 264 -5.32 3.99 19.48
C VAL A 264 -3.94 3.45 19.87
N GLU A 265 -3.73 3.13 21.15
CA GLU A 265 -2.44 2.61 21.62
C GLU A 265 -2.16 1.21 21.07
N ALA A 266 -3.17 0.33 20.99
CA ALA A 266 -3.01 -1.00 20.42
C ALA A 266 -2.64 -0.95 18.94
N VAL A 267 -3.32 -0.12 18.15
CA VAL A 267 -3.01 0.11 16.74
C VAL A 267 -1.59 0.65 16.59
N LYS A 268 -1.21 1.63 17.42
CA LYS A 268 0.15 2.19 17.41
C LYS A 268 1.19 1.11 17.65
N GLN A 269 1.02 0.28 18.68
CA GLN A 269 1.98 -0.76 19.03
C GLN A 269 2.09 -1.82 17.91
N GLU A 270 0.97 -2.26 17.34
CA GLU A 270 0.98 -3.25 16.26
C GLU A 270 1.61 -2.68 14.98
N THR A 271 1.29 -1.43 14.64
CA THR A 271 1.91 -0.74 13.51
C THR A 271 3.42 -0.58 13.70
N MET A 272 3.89 -0.20 14.90
CA MET A 272 5.33 -0.11 15.20
C MET A 272 6.05 -1.45 15.06
N LYS A 273 5.43 -2.57 15.50
CA LYS A 273 5.99 -3.91 15.29
C LYS A 273 6.19 -4.21 13.81
N LYS A 274 5.20 -3.88 12.95
CA LYS A 274 5.32 -4.06 11.49
C LYS A 274 6.41 -3.16 10.90
N MET A 275 6.52 -1.89 11.33
CA MET A 275 7.58 -0.99 10.86
C MET A 275 8.98 -1.51 11.22
N ILE A 276 9.16 -2.09 12.40
CA ILE A 276 10.42 -2.75 12.79
C ILE A 276 10.66 -4.00 11.94
N LEU A 277 9.65 -4.84 11.79
CA LEU A 277 9.73 -6.06 11.00
C LEU A 277 10.10 -5.78 9.54
N PHE A 278 9.54 -4.72 8.96
CA PHE A 278 9.79 -4.29 7.57
C PHE A 278 11.05 -3.45 7.42
N SER A 279 11.76 -3.17 8.53
CA SER A 279 12.99 -2.36 8.58
C SER A 279 12.81 -0.92 8.07
N SER A 280 11.60 -0.38 8.16
CA SER A 280 11.29 1.01 7.80
C SER A 280 11.48 2.01 8.95
N ASN A 281 11.65 1.54 10.19
CA ASN A 281 11.94 2.39 11.32
C ASN A 281 13.28 3.13 11.12
N GLY A 282 13.30 4.43 11.46
CA GLY A 282 14.45 5.31 11.23
C GLY A 282 14.65 5.74 9.76
N LYS A 283 13.70 5.42 8.86
CA LYS A 283 13.75 5.81 7.45
C LYS A 283 12.84 7.01 7.12
N GLY A 284 12.30 7.68 8.12
CA GLY A 284 11.36 8.80 7.97
C GLY A 284 11.97 10.14 7.54
N VAL A 285 13.24 10.17 7.22
CA VAL A 285 13.89 11.35 6.65
C VAL A 285 13.94 11.15 5.14
N LEU A 286 13.27 12.03 4.39
CA LEU A 286 13.48 12.08 2.94
C LEU A 286 14.89 12.61 2.69
N ASP A 287 15.66 11.89 1.90
CA ASP A 287 16.89 12.44 1.34
C ASP A 287 16.50 13.69 0.54
N GLN A 288 16.79 14.85 1.10
CA GLN A 288 16.66 16.07 0.31
C GLN A 288 17.68 15.98 -0.81
N PRO A 289 17.26 16.14 -2.08
CA PRO A 289 18.20 16.16 -3.18
C PRO A 289 19.28 17.21 -2.86
N SER A 290 20.53 16.85 -3.06
CA SER A 290 21.63 17.78 -2.90
C SER A 290 21.41 19.01 -3.79
N GLN A 291 21.98 20.15 -3.42
CA GLN A 291 21.89 21.35 -4.27
C GLN A 291 22.28 21.08 -5.72
N ASP A 292 23.27 20.18 -5.95
CA ASP A 292 23.72 19.77 -7.29
C ASP A 292 22.66 18.93 -8.03
N GLU A 293 21.91 18.09 -7.35
CA GLU A 293 20.81 17.29 -7.94
C GLU A 293 19.62 18.18 -8.29
N LEU A 294 19.26 19.13 -7.41
CA LEU A 294 18.26 20.15 -7.70
C LEU A 294 18.63 21.01 -8.92
N VAL A 295 19.86 21.47 -8.99
CA VAL A 295 20.37 22.24 -10.15
C VAL A 295 20.30 21.40 -11.42
N LYS A 296 20.73 20.13 -11.39
CA LYS A 296 20.63 19.22 -12.53
C LYS A 296 19.19 18.99 -12.98
N ALA A 297 18.27 18.77 -12.05
CA ALA A 297 16.84 18.57 -12.35
C ALA A 297 16.22 19.82 -13.00
N VAL A 298 16.51 21.01 -12.45
CA VAL A 298 16.05 22.29 -13.03
C VAL A 298 16.63 22.51 -14.42
N VAL A 299 17.94 22.29 -14.60
CA VAL A 299 18.61 22.44 -15.90
C VAL A 299 18.05 21.46 -16.94
N GLN A 300 17.81 20.21 -16.56
CA GLN A 300 17.20 19.22 -17.46
C GLN A 300 15.74 19.57 -17.81
N GLY A 301 14.97 20.09 -16.86
CA GLY A 301 13.59 20.56 -17.11
C GLY A 301 13.59 21.74 -18.11
N VAL A 302 14.43 22.74 -17.89
CA VAL A 302 14.55 23.89 -18.77
C VAL A 302 15.05 23.50 -20.16
N LEU A 303 16.02 22.59 -20.25
CA LEU A 303 16.51 22.08 -21.54
C LEU A 303 15.44 21.34 -22.34
N LYS A 304 14.59 20.54 -21.68
CA LYS A 304 13.44 19.87 -22.33
C LYS A 304 12.44 20.88 -22.90
N GLU A 305 12.17 21.96 -22.19
CA GLU A 305 11.27 23.02 -22.70
C GLU A 305 11.86 23.84 -23.85
N ILE A 306 13.19 24.03 -23.87
CA ILE A 306 13.87 24.80 -24.93
C ILE A 306 14.12 23.95 -26.19
N VAL A 307 14.47 22.66 -26.02
CA VAL A 307 14.85 21.78 -27.16
C VAL A 307 13.61 21.06 -27.72
N GLY A 308 12.52 20.99 -26.96
CA GLY A 308 11.22 20.38 -27.38
C GLY A 308 10.33 21.33 -28.19
N LYS A 309 10.82 22.52 -28.54
CA LYS A 309 10.24 23.45 -29.51
C LYS A 309 11.10 23.39 -30.77
#